data_86d57d81baa15ddf9454304d0eebcc06
#
_entry.id   86d57d81baa15ddf9454304d0eebcc06
#
_cell.length_a   1.000
_cell.length_b   1.000
_cell.length_c   1.000
_cell.angle_alpha   90.00
_cell.angle_beta   90.00
_cell.angle_gamma   90.00
#
_symmetry.space_group_name_H-M   'P 1'
#
loop_
_entity.id
_entity.type
_entity.pdbx_description
1 polymer ?
#
loop_
_entity_poly.entity_id
_entity_poly.type
_entity_poly.pdbx_seq_one_letter_code
_entity_poly.pdbx_strand_id
1 'polypeptide(L)'
;MGAPAAGKTTWVKKNMAGNEHIYSTELVRIDRELDVDYYMASIRAAAIKACKSGQDVIADGTHTIAHHRTFWLRLANRFDCNTKLIVFDTPLSILLKGNNARVHPCPNHVLLKHHKRMQMAKRMMVREAWDEIETVVRNV
;
A
#
# COMPACT_ATOMS: atom_id res chain seq x y z
N MET A 1 -3.19 -2.77 0.08
CA MET A 1 -2.17 -3.81 -0.16
C MET A 1 -2.34 -4.41 -1.55
N GLY A 2 -1.26 -4.70 -2.27
CA GLY A 2 -1.33 -5.32 -3.61
C GLY A 2 -0.01 -5.22 -4.37
N ALA A 3 0.18 -6.07 -5.38
CA ALA A 3 1.37 -6.04 -6.24
C ALA A 3 1.50 -4.70 -7.01
N PRO A 4 2.69 -4.38 -7.55
CA PRO A 4 2.81 -3.28 -8.53
C PRO A 4 1.82 -3.47 -9.69
N ALA A 5 1.35 -2.39 -10.27
CA ALA A 5 0.34 -2.36 -11.35
C ALA A 5 -1.06 -2.91 -11.01
N ALA A 6 -1.36 -3.22 -9.75
CA ALA A 6 -2.69 -3.67 -9.32
C ALA A 6 -3.77 -2.57 -9.33
N GLY A 7 -3.41 -1.31 -9.61
CA GLY A 7 -4.36 -0.20 -9.69
C GLY A 7 -4.63 0.53 -8.37
N LYS A 8 -3.82 0.30 -7.33
CA LYS A 8 -3.99 0.90 -5.98
C LYS A 8 -4.12 2.42 -6.03
N THR A 9 -3.13 3.11 -6.58
CA THR A 9 -3.10 4.59 -6.64
C THR A 9 -4.26 5.16 -7.46
N THR A 10 -4.65 4.48 -8.54
CA THR A 10 -5.82 4.86 -9.34
C THR A 10 -7.11 4.74 -8.53
N TRP A 11 -7.25 3.66 -7.78
CA TRP A 11 -8.39 3.43 -6.90
C TRP A 11 -8.47 4.47 -5.78
N VAL A 12 -7.34 4.77 -5.13
CA VAL A 12 -7.25 5.81 -4.09
C VAL A 12 -7.71 7.15 -4.65
N LYS A 13 -7.18 7.58 -5.79
CA LYS A 13 -7.56 8.85 -6.44
C LYS A 13 -9.05 8.92 -6.80
N LYS A 14 -9.67 7.77 -7.11
CA LYS A 14 -11.09 7.72 -7.50
C LYS A 14 -12.05 7.68 -6.31
N ASN A 15 -11.66 7.02 -5.21
CA ASN A 15 -12.58 6.67 -4.14
C ASN A 15 -12.33 7.45 -2.84
N MET A 16 -11.19 8.14 -2.73
CA MET A 16 -10.82 8.91 -1.56
C MET A 16 -10.91 10.39 -1.89
N ALA A 17 -11.74 11.13 -1.16
CA ALA A 17 -12.14 12.50 -1.49
C ALA A 17 -11.40 13.55 -0.66
N GLY A 18 -10.10 13.72 -0.90
CA GLY A 18 -9.48 15.05 -0.75
C GLY A 18 -9.04 15.55 0.63
N ASN A 19 -9.43 14.92 1.74
CA ASN A 19 -9.05 15.35 3.09
C ASN A 19 -8.07 14.40 3.80
N GLU A 20 -7.74 13.29 3.16
CA GLU A 20 -6.89 12.26 3.74
C GLU A 20 -5.42 12.52 3.41
N HIS A 21 -4.55 12.25 4.38
CA HIS A 21 -3.11 12.27 4.16
C HIS A 21 -2.66 10.98 3.48
N ILE A 22 -2.27 11.09 2.20
CA ILE A 22 -1.82 9.95 1.39
C ILE A 22 -0.30 9.84 1.44
N TYR A 23 0.20 8.69 1.89
CA TYR A 23 1.61 8.36 1.89
C TYR A 23 1.88 7.24 0.89
N SER A 24 2.59 7.55 -0.20
CA SER A 24 2.91 6.60 -1.25
C SER A 24 4.40 6.25 -1.25
N THR A 25 4.70 4.95 -1.23
CA THR A 25 6.07 4.47 -1.38
C THR A 25 6.56 4.50 -2.85
N GLU A 26 5.68 4.80 -3.80
CA GLU A 26 6.02 4.88 -5.22
C GLU A 26 6.87 6.12 -5.53
N LEU A 27 6.67 7.21 -4.81
CA LEU A 27 7.45 8.45 -4.95
C LEU A 27 8.94 8.23 -4.68
N VAL A 28 9.29 7.30 -3.77
CA VAL A 28 10.68 6.96 -3.46
C VAL A 28 11.42 6.31 -4.63
N ARG A 29 10.69 5.66 -5.56
CA ARG A 29 11.30 4.94 -6.69
C ARG A 29 11.60 5.84 -7.88
N ILE A 30 10.90 6.96 -7.99
CA ILE A 30 11.03 7.91 -9.12
C ILE A 30 12.24 8.79 -8.90
N ASP A 31 12.53 9.15 -7.66
CA ASP A 31 13.67 9.98 -7.30
C ASP A 31 14.78 9.11 -6.69
N ARG A 32 15.74 8.71 -7.53
CA ARG A 32 16.89 7.88 -7.11
C ARG A 32 17.89 8.63 -6.21
N GLU A 33 17.74 9.94 -6.06
CA GLU A 33 18.56 10.79 -5.20
C GLU A 33 18.01 10.90 -3.78
N LEU A 34 16.77 10.45 -3.54
CA LEU A 34 16.19 10.43 -2.19
C LEU A 34 16.80 9.32 -1.34
N ASP A 35 17.33 9.71 -0.20
CA ASP A 35 17.67 8.78 0.88
C ASP A 35 16.39 8.06 1.35
N VAL A 36 16.29 6.77 1.07
CA VAL A 36 15.11 5.93 1.37
C VAL A 36 14.82 5.93 2.86
N ASP A 37 15.83 5.87 3.71
CA ASP A 37 15.67 5.81 5.16
C ASP A 37 15.13 7.16 5.70
N TYR A 38 15.67 8.27 5.21
CA TYR A 38 15.19 9.60 5.54
C TYR A 38 13.73 9.79 5.10
N TYR A 39 13.38 9.37 3.89
CA TYR A 39 12.02 9.46 3.36
C TYR A 39 11.03 8.62 4.17
N MET A 40 11.40 7.38 4.51
CA MET A 40 10.55 6.50 5.34
C MET A 40 10.36 7.06 6.76
N ALA A 41 11.40 7.66 7.34
CA ALA A 41 11.29 8.35 8.62
C ALA A 41 10.36 9.56 8.53
N SER A 42 10.42 10.34 7.47
CA SER A 42 9.54 11.49 7.21
C SER A 42 8.08 11.07 7.06
N ILE A 43 7.80 9.99 6.32
CA ILE A 43 6.44 9.42 6.21
C ILE A 43 5.91 9.02 7.58
N ARG A 44 6.71 8.33 8.38
CA ARG A 44 6.32 7.90 9.73
C ARG A 44 6.01 9.09 10.65
N ALA A 45 6.86 10.10 10.64
CA ALA A 45 6.66 11.32 11.43
C ALA A 45 5.38 12.07 11.02
N ALA A 46 5.15 12.20 9.71
CA ALA A 46 3.96 12.85 9.18
C ALA A 46 2.66 12.06 9.49
N ALA A 47 2.70 10.73 9.40
CA ALA A 47 1.56 9.88 9.77
C ALA A 47 1.23 9.98 11.27
N ILE A 48 2.24 9.99 12.14
CA ILE A 48 2.06 10.22 13.58
C ILE A 48 1.41 11.59 13.86
N LYS A 49 1.87 12.64 13.17
CA LYS A 49 1.29 13.98 13.30
C LYS A 49 -0.18 13.99 12.86
N ALA A 50 -0.51 13.36 11.74
CA ALA A 50 -1.87 13.28 11.24
C ALA A 50 -2.79 12.53 12.22
N CYS A 51 -2.37 11.36 12.73
CA CYS A 51 -3.13 10.61 13.74
C CYS A 51 -3.36 11.43 15.02
N LYS A 52 -2.36 12.16 15.51
CA LYS A 52 -2.50 13.06 16.68
C LYS A 52 -3.52 14.16 16.45
N SER A 53 -3.69 14.61 15.21
CA SER A 53 -4.63 15.65 14.82
C SER A 53 -6.02 15.11 14.45
N GLY A 54 -6.26 13.80 14.62
CA GLY A 54 -7.53 13.16 14.24
C GLY A 54 -7.79 13.12 12.74
N GLN A 55 -6.74 13.19 11.92
CA GLN A 55 -6.84 13.16 10.47
C GLN A 55 -6.70 11.74 9.94
N ASP A 56 -7.46 11.42 8.90
CA ASP A 56 -7.37 10.14 8.22
C ASP A 56 -6.02 9.97 7.48
N VAL A 57 -5.48 8.76 7.53
CA VAL A 57 -4.20 8.40 6.93
C VAL A 57 -4.39 7.26 5.94
N ILE A 58 -3.93 7.46 4.71
CA ILE A 58 -3.92 6.43 3.68
C ILE A 58 -2.47 6.03 3.39
N ALA A 59 -2.14 4.77 3.63
CA ALA A 59 -0.86 4.19 3.27
C ALA A 59 -0.97 3.49 1.90
N ASP A 60 -0.58 4.17 0.82
CA ASP A 60 -0.56 3.60 -0.54
C ASP A 60 0.79 2.94 -0.81
N GLY A 61 0.80 1.64 -0.85
CA GLY A 61 2.00 0.84 -1.11
C GLY A 61 1.70 -0.63 -1.34
N THR A 62 2.73 -1.43 -1.61
CA THR A 62 2.55 -2.87 -1.83
C THR A 62 2.11 -3.60 -0.56
N HIS A 63 2.70 -3.26 0.59
CA HIS A 63 2.41 -3.82 1.92
C HIS A 63 2.27 -5.36 1.96
N THR A 64 2.94 -6.06 1.04
CA THR A 64 2.91 -7.53 0.95
C THR A 64 3.74 -8.22 2.03
N ILE A 65 4.59 -7.47 2.75
CA ILE A 65 5.40 -7.96 3.86
C ILE A 65 4.69 -7.61 5.17
N ALA A 66 4.55 -8.58 6.07
CA ALA A 66 3.86 -8.41 7.35
C ALA A 66 4.42 -7.26 8.20
N HIS A 67 5.75 -7.11 8.23
CA HIS A 67 6.41 -6.03 8.97
C HIS A 67 5.91 -4.63 8.58
N HIS A 68 5.66 -4.38 7.28
CA HIS A 68 5.14 -3.10 6.81
C HIS A 68 3.70 -2.85 7.32
N ARG A 69 2.87 -3.91 7.35
CA ARG A 69 1.49 -3.81 7.87
C ARG A 69 1.45 -3.63 9.38
N THR A 70 2.32 -4.34 10.09
CA THR A 70 2.43 -4.25 11.56
C THR A 70 2.74 -2.84 12.03
N PHE A 71 3.55 -2.08 11.27
CA PHE A 71 3.80 -0.67 11.60
C PHE A 71 2.49 0.14 11.67
N TRP A 72 1.64 0.02 10.66
CA TRP A 72 0.38 0.76 10.58
C TRP A 72 -0.61 0.32 11.65
N LEU A 73 -0.71 -0.98 11.93
CA LEU A 73 -1.54 -1.50 13.02
C LEU A 73 -1.10 -0.99 14.39
N ARG A 74 0.21 -0.96 14.65
CA ARG A 74 0.74 -0.41 15.90
C ARG A 74 0.48 1.08 16.01
N LEU A 75 0.61 1.83 14.93
CA LEU A 75 0.30 3.26 14.90
C LEU A 75 -1.18 3.50 15.21
N ALA A 76 -2.07 2.77 14.54
CA ALA A 76 -3.51 2.87 14.77
C ALA A 76 -3.89 2.55 16.21
N ASN A 77 -3.37 1.44 16.75
CA ASN A 77 -3.60 1.06 18.15
C ASN A 77 -3.11 2.13 19.15
N ARG A 78 -1.96 2.76 18.86
CA ARG A 78 -1.41 3.82 19.72
C ARG A 78 -2.30 5.06 19.82
N PHE A 79 -3.05 5.36 18.76
CA PHE A 79 -3.89 6.56 18.65
C PHE A 79 -5.39 6.24 18.61
N ASP A 80 -5.76 5.01 18.94
CA ASP A 80 -7.16 4.53 18.96
C ASP A 80 -7.89 4.81 17.63
N CYS A 81 -7.21 4.54 16.51
CA CYS A 81 -7.73 4.74 15.17
C CYS A 81 -8.34 3.43 14.63
N ASN A 82 -9.48 3.53 13.95
CA ASN A 82 -10.02 2.42 13.17
C ASN A 82 -9.10 2.09 11.99
N THR A 83 -9.02 0.81 11.64
CA THR A 83 -8.15 0.31 10.58
C THR A 83 -8.93 -0.40 9.49
N LYS A 84 -8.61 -0.05 8.22
CA LYS A 84 -9.16 -0.74 7.05
C LYS A 84 -8.04 -1.17 6.12
N LEU A 85 -7.97 -2.46 5.83
CA LEU A 85 -7.04 -3.01 4.84
C LEU A 85 -7.76 -3.22 3.50
N ILE A 86 -7.36 -2.48 2.48
CA ILE A 86 -7.85 -2.67 1.11
C ILE A 86 -6.87 -3.56 0.35
N VAL A 87 -7.36 -4.70 -0.13
CA VAL A 87 -6.58 -5.76 -0.76
C VAL A 87 -6.89 -5.82 -2.24
N PHE A 88 -5.89 -5.59 -3.09
CA PHE A 88 -6.03 -5.70 -4.53
C PHE A 88 -5.61 -7.09 -5.00
N ASP A 89 -6.60 -7.95 -5.22
CA ASP A 89 -6.40 -9.30 -5.74
C ASP A 89 -6.49 -9.29 -7.26
N THR A 90 -5.36 -9.02 -7.90
CA THR A 90 -5.28 -8.86 -9.35
C THR A 90 -4.55 -10.04 -9.97
N PRO A 91 -5.13 -10.73 -10.97
CA PRO A 91 -4.48 -11.82 -11.69
C PRO A 91 -3.15 -11.41 -12.31
N LEU A 92 -2.19 -12.34 -12.36
CA LEU A 92 -0.84 -12.06 -12.85
C LEU A 92 -0.83 -11.54 -14.29
N SER A 93 -1.69 -12.07 -15.16
CA SER A 93 -1.80 -11.62 -16.55
C SER A 93 -2.20 -10.15 -16.66
N ILE A 94 -3.10 -9.69 -15.81
CA ILE A 94 -3.55 -8.30 -15.74
C ILE A 94 -2.45 -7.41 -15.15
N LEU A 95 -1.73 -7.91 -14.14
CA LEU A 95 -0.57 -7.20 -13.58
C LEU A 95 0.52 -6.98 -14.63
N LEU A 96 0.86 -8.01 -15.41
CA LEU A 96 1.87 -7.91 -16.47
C LEU A 96 1.43 -6.93 -17.57
N LYS A 97 0.19 -7.02 -18.04
CA LYS A 97 -0.38 -6.08 -19.02
C LYS A 97 -0.33 -4.64 -18.50
N GLY A 98 -0.81 -4.42 -17.29
CA GLY A 98 -0.81 -3.09 -16.66
C GLY A 98 0.59 -2.55 -16.40
N ASN A 99 1.55 -3.42 -16.06
CA ASN A 99 2.95 -3.03 -15.84
C ASN A 99 3.62 -2.57 -17.14
N ASN A 100 3.40 -3.30 -18.25
CA ASN A 100 3.96 -2.95 -19.56
C ASN A 100 3.43 -1.63 -20.11
N ALA A 101 2.23 -1.21 -19.69
CA ALA A 101 1.63 0.05 -20.08
C ALA A 101 2.11 1.27 -19.27
N ARG A 102 2.98 1.08 -18.28
CA ARG A 102 3.50 2.17 -17.43
C ARG A 102 4.65 2.89 -18.11
N VAL A 103 4.78 4.18 -17.87
CA VAL A 103 5.94 4.98 -18.28
C VAL A 103 7.24 4.42 -17.66
N HIS A 104 7.16 4.00 -16.39
CA HIS A 104 8.26 3.37 -15.67
C HIS A 104 7.82 1.98 -15.18
N PRO A 105 7.95 0.94 -16.03
CA PRO A 105 7.56 -0.41 -15.65
C PRO A 105 8.48 -0.98 -14.57
N CYS A 106 7.89 -1.71 -13.64
CA CYS A 106 8.64 -2.53 -12.68
C CYS A 106 9.25 -3.73 -13.42
N PRO A 107 10.51 -4.12 -13.16
CA PRO A 107 11.07 -5.34 -13.74
C PRO A 107 10.19 -6.57 -13.46
N ASN A 108 9.98 -7.42 -14.46
CA ASN A 108 9.06 -8.55 -14.35
C ASN A 108 9.38 -9.50 -13.20
N HIS A 109 10.67 -9.75 -12.91
CA HIS A 109 11.05 -10.59 -11.78
C HIS A 109 10.65 -9.98 -10.41
N VAL A 110 10.66 -8.65 -10.30
CA VAL A 110 10.19 -7.94 -9.10
C VAL A 110 8.67 -8.03 -9.00
N LEU A 111 7.96 -7.87 -10.11
CA LEU A 111 6.50 -8.03 -10.17
C LEU A 111 6.08 -9.44 -9.73
N LEU A 112 6.72 -10.48 -10.28
CA LEU A 112 6.49 -11.88 -9.91
C LEU A 112 6.75 -12.14 -8.43
N LYS A 113 7.83 -11.58 -7.88
CA LYS A 113 8.14 -11.67 -6.45
C LYS A 113 7.04 -11.06 -5.58
N HIS A 114 6.55 -9.88 -5.96
CA HIS A 114 5.43 -9.24 -5.25
C HIS A 114 4.13 -10.01 -5.39
N HIS A 115 3.85 -10.59 -6.57
CA HIS A 115 2.67 -11.43 -6.76
C HIS A 115 2.70 -12.66 -5.85
N LYS A 116 3.83 -13.39 -5.79
CA LYS A 116 4.00 -14.53 -4.87
C LYS A 116 3.82 -14.13 -3.41
N ARG A 117 4.45 -13.02 -2.98
CA ARG A 117 4.30 -12.48 -1.63
C ARG A 117 2.84 -12.12 -1.31
N MET A 118 2.12 -11.61 -2.30
CA MET A 118 0.71 -11.29 -2.16
C MET A 118 -0.14 -12.51 -1.83
N GLN A 119 0.10 -13.66 -2.49
CA GLN A 119 -0.62 -14.91 -2.21
C GLN A 119 -0.36 -15.40 -0.77
N MET A 120 0.86 -15.25 -0.27
CA MET A 120 1.18 -15.55 1.14
C MET A 120 0.53 -14.54 2.09
N ALA A 121 0.60 -13.26 1.79
CA ALA A 121 0.03 -12.19 2.61
C ALA A 121 -1.49 -12.36 2.79
N LYS A 122 -2.22 -12.77 1.76
CA LYS A 122 -3.67 -13.07 1.82
C LYS A 122 -4.02 -14.11 2.88
N ARG A 123 -3.15 -15.09 3.12
CA ARG A 123 -3.36 -16.13 4.13
C ARG A 123 -3.08 -15.62 5.56
N MET A 124 -2.18 -14.66 5.68
CA MET A 124 -1.74 -14.14 6.98
C MET A 124 -2.57 -12.96 7.47
N MET A 125 -2.99 -12.08 6.57
CA MET A 125 -3.69 -10.84 6.93
C MET A 125 -4.99 -11.07 7.70
N VAL A 126 -5.69 -12.19 7.46
CA VAL A 126 -6.94 -12.55 8.14
C VAL A 126 -6.75 -12.84 9.63
N ARG A 127 -5.50 -13.05 10.07
CA ARG A 127 -5.12 -13.24 11.47
C ARG A 127 -4.55 -11.96 12.11
N GLU A 128 -4.41 -10.90 11.33
CA GLU A 128 -3.96 -9.59 11.80
C GLU A 128 -5.17 -8.79 12.34
N ALA A 129 -4.92 -7.88 13.25
CA ALA A 129 -5.96 -7.13 13.97
C ALA A 129 -6.49 -5.93 13.16
N TRP A 130 -6.92 -6.15 11.92
CA TRP A 130 -7.64 -5.16 11.11
C TRP A 130 -9.11 -5.12 11.53
N ASP A 131 -9.69 -3.91 11.68
CA ASP A 131 -11.11 -3.76 11.97
C ASP A 131 -11.97 -4.11 10.75
N GLU A 132 -11.45 -3.82 9.55
CA GLU A 132 -12.12 -4.15 8.29
C GLU A 132 -11.09 -4.60 7.23
N ILE A 133 -11.45 -5.62 6.44
CA ILE A 133 -10.69 -6.05 5.26
C ILE A 133 -11.63 -6.04 4.06
N GLU A 134 -11.30 -5.22 3.06
CA GLU A 134 -12.02 -5.15 1.78
C GLU A 134 -11.14 -5.69 0.65
N THR A 135 -11.68 -6.58 -0.18
CA THR A 135 -10.97 -7.09 -1.35
C THR A 135 -11.52 -6.46 -2.63
N VAL A 136 -10.63 -5.82 -3.37
CA VAL A 136 -10.91 -5.26 -4.70
C VAL A 136 -10.36 -6.23 -5.75
N VAL A 137 -11.28 -6.82 -6.52
CA VAL A 137 -10.92 -7.70 -7.65
C VAL A 137 -10.91 -6.88 -8.91
N ARG A 138 -9.76 -6.82 -9.58
CA ARG A 138 -9.67 -6.18 -10.90
C ARG A 138 -9.88 -7.25 -11.97
N ASN A 139 -11.07 -7.25 -12.54
CA ASN A 139 -11.36 -7.95 -13.78
C ASN A 139 -11.07 -6.98 -14.94
N VAL A 140 -10.40 -7.48 -15.93
CA VAL A 140 -9.90 -6.80 -17.17
C VAL A 140 -10.32 -5.36 -17.39
#